data_026576dbc09e748952e7d6edd0d034df
#
_entry.id   026576dbc09e748952e7d6edd0d034df
#
_cell.length_a   1.000
_cell.length_b   1.000
_cell.length_c   1.000
_cell.angle_alpha   90.00
_cell.angle_beta   90.00
_cell.angle_gamma   90.00
#
_symmetry.space_group_name_H-M   'P 1'
#
loop_
_entity.id
_entity.type
_entity.pdbx_description
1 polymer ?
#
loop_
_entity_poly.entity_id
_entity_poly.type
_entity_poly.pdbx_seq_one_letter_code
_entity_poly.pdbx_strand_id
1 'polypeptide(L)'
;NVIAERGDGYRNLKFDNQTATIYGLDVGADMHLFQTLNFGNFNLLSKFNYQKGRNTDADTDLYNMMPPNLTLAINQNVGSWSNNLSMILVDEKDDVNSTRQERETAGFAKFDFVSSYQWRSVSIIGEVENIFDKSYADPLGGEYLGQGATMSTGINRANGTQVYAMGRSFNVALSYSF
;
A
#
# COMPACT_ATOMS: atom_id res chain seq x y z
N ASN A 1 -11.39 -7.47 20.61
CA ASN A 1 -11.20 -6.02 20.52
C ASN A 1 -10.35 -5.54 21.70
N VAL A 2 -9.42 -4.63 21.46
CA VAL A 2 -8.59 -4.04 22.54
C VAL A 2 -9.11 -2.64 22.77
N ILE A 3 -9.73 -2.40 23.91
CA ILE A 3 -10.18 -1.07 24.32
C ILE A 3 -9.06 -0.46 25.15
N ALA A 4 -8.55 0.71 24.75
CA ALA A 4 -7.57 1.45 25.50
C ALA A 4 -8.27 2.57 26.28
N GLU A 5 -8.39 2.42 27.59
CA GLU A 5 -8.82 3.51 28.47
C GLU A 5 -7.60 4.33 28.92
N ARG A 6 -7.70 5.64 28.80
CA ARG A 6 -6.64 6.59 29.19
C ARG A 6 -6.90 7.08 30.62
N GLY A 7 -6.17 6.54 31.58
CA GLY A 7 -6.10 7.06 32.94
C GLY A 7 -4.63 7.29 33.35
N ASP A 8 -4.32 8.43 33.91
CA ASP A 8 -3.06 8.79 34.60
C ASP A 8 -1.74 8.33 33.92
N GLY A 9 -1.63 8.45 32.63
CA GLY A 9 -0.40 8.13 31.89
C GLY A 9 -0.24 6.66 31.49
N TYR A 10 -1.13 5.77 31.87
CA TYR A 10 -1.12 4.37 31.49
C TYR A 10 -2.29 4.03 30.56
N ARG A 11 -2.05 3.14 29.59
CA ARG A 11 -3.11 2.56 28.76
C ARG A 11 -3.50 1.20 29.34
N ASN A 12 -4.70 1.12 29.88
CA ASN A 12 -5.26 -0.17 30.28
C ASN A 12 -5.81 -0.86 29.03
N LEU A 13 -5.28 -2.03 28.69
CA LEU A 13 -5.76 -2.85 27.59
C LEU A 13 -6.79 -3.86 28.12
N LYS A 14 -8.01 -3.79 27.64
CA LYS A 14 -9.05 -4.76 27.91
C LYS A 14 -9.34 -5.57 26.64
N PHE A 15 -9.33 -6.88 26.77
CA PHE A 15 -9.76 -7.78 25.69
C PHE A 15 -11.24 -8.12 25.88
N ASP A 16 -12.01 -7.93 24.84
CA ASP A 16 -13.44 -8.24 24.81
C ASP A 16 -13.81 -8.89 23.47
N ASN A 17 -14.72 -9.86 23.52
CA ASN A 17 -15.25 -10.49 22.31
C ASN A 17 -16.40 -9.62 21.80
N GLN A 18 -16.32 -9.25 20.51
CA GLN A 18 -17.34 -8.44 19.87
C GLN A 18 -17.70 -9.04 18.52
N THR A 19 -18.93 -8.86 18.11
CA THR A 19 -19.43 -9.29 16.82
C THR A 19 -19.06 -8.27 15.76
N ALA A 20 -18.56 -8.75 14.63
CA ALA A 20 -18.19 -7.90 13.50
C ALA A 20 -18.64 -8.52 12.18
N THR A 21 -18.97 -7.68 11.23
CA THR A 21 -19.28 -8.08 9.86
C THR A 21 -18.24 -7.46 8.93
N ILE A 22 -17.69 -8.29 8.03
CA ILE A 22 -16.79 -7.86 6.96
C ILE A 22 -17.37 -8.36 5.65
N TYR A 23 -17.44 -7.49 4.65
CA TYR A 23 -17.82 -7.85 3.30
C TYR A 23 -16.94 -7.10 2.30
N GLY A 24 -16.82 -7.64 1.09
CA GLY A 24 -15.98 -7.03 0.08
C GLY A 24 -16.10 -7.71 -1.27
N LEU A 25 -15.37 -7.16 -2.21
CA LEU A 25 -15.29 -7.63 -3.59
C LEU A 25 -13.86 -7.48 -4.10
N ASP A 26 -13.31 -8.59 -4.59
CA ASP A 26 -12.04 -8.62 -5.31
C ASP A 26 -12.30 -9.00 -6.76
N VAL A 27 -11.86 -8.16 -7.70
CA VAL A 27 -11.97 -8.42 -9.12
C VAL A 27 -10.60 -8.28 -9.76
N GLY A 28 -10.19 -9.33 -10.49
CA GLY A 28 -8.96 -9.32 -11.27
C GLY A 28 -9.23 -9.65 -12.73
N ALA A 29 -8.54 -8.99 -13.65
CA ALA A 29 -8.56 -9.29 -15.06
C ALA A 29 -7.16 -9.20 -15.64
N ASP A 30 -6.79 -10.16 -16.48
CA ASP A 30 -5.60 -10.15 -17.30
C ASP A 30 -6.04 -10.27 -18.77
N MET A 31 -5.67 -9.28 -19.58
CA MET A 31 -6.11 -9.17 -20.96
C MET A 31 -4.92 -8.97 -21.87
N HIS A 32 -4.79 -9.86 -22.86
CA HIS A 32 -3.86 -9.62 -23.96
C HIS A 32 -4.39 -8.45 -24.82
N LEU A 33 -3.56 -7.40 -24.97
CA LEU A 33 -3.93 -6.23 -25.75
C LEU A 33 -3.59 -6.42 -27.23
N PHE A 34 -2.30 -6.59 -27.52
CA PHE A 34 -1.79 -6.78 -28.88
C PHE A 34 -0.35 -7.32 -28.84
N GLN A 35 0.08 -7.80 -29.99
CA GLN A 35 1.46 -8.23 -30.25
C GLN A 35 1.97 -7.55 -31.52
N THR A 36 3.22 -7.10 -31.50
CA THR A 36 3.91 -6.57 -32.66
C THR A 36 5.28 -7.21 -32.84
N LEU A 37 5.77 -7.26 -34.07
CA LEU A 37 7.08 -7.86 -34.36
C LEU A 37 8.24 -7.10 -33.69
N ASN A 38 8.13 -5.78 -33.58
CA ASN A 38 9.23 -4.94 -33.08
C ASN A 38 9.13 -4.64 -31.57
N PHE A 39 7.91 -4.63 -31.01
CA PHE A 39 7.69 -4.23 -29.61
C PHE A 39 7.18 -5.36 -28.72
N GLY A 40 7.02 -6.56 -29.28
CA GLY A 40 6.62 -7.75 -28.52
C GLY A 40 5.16 -7.78 -28.11
N ASN A 41 4.88 -8.41 -26.98
CA ASN A 41 3.54 -8.65 -26.45
C ASN A 41 3.19 -7.60 -25.40
N PHE A 42 1.95 -7.12 -25.41
CA PHE A 42 1.40 -6.22 -24.41
C PHE A 42 0.18 -6.85 -23.75
N ASN A 43 0.21 -6.89 -22.43
CA ASN A 43 -0.90 -7.36 -21.58
C ASN A 43 -1.29 -6.25 -20.60
N LEU A 44 -2.59 -6.13 -20.33
CA LEU A 44 -3.14 -5.28 -19.30
C LEU A 44 -3.59 -6.15 -18.13
N LEU A 45 -3.04 -5.89 -16.95
CA LEU A 45 -3.50 -6.44 -15.69
C LEU A 45 -4.33 -5.37 -14.97
N SER A 46 -5.52 -5.74 -14.50
CA SER A 46 -6.37 -4.90 -13.64
C SER A 46 -6.74 -5.66 -12.38
N LYS A 47 -6.63 -5.01 -11.22
CA LYS A 47 -7.06 -5.55 -9.94
C LYS A 47 -7.82 -4.47 -9.19
N PHE A 48 -9.06 -4.75 -8.83
CA PHE A 48 -9.88 -3.90 -8.00
C PHE A 48 -10.18 -4.61 -6.68
N ASN A 49 -10.00 -3.91 -5.58
CA ASN A 49 -10.34 -4.37 -4.25
C ASN A 49 -11.27 -3.37 -3.57
N TYR A 50 -12.32 -3.87 -2.97
CA TYR A 50 -13.24 -3.15 -2.09
C TYR A 50 -13.53 -4.00 -0.88
N GLN A 51 -13.39 -3.44 0.31
CA GLN A 51 -13.78 -4.10 1.55
C GLN A 51 -14.32 -3.10 2.57
N LYS A 52 -15.29 -3.53 3.35
CA LYS A 52 -15.84 -2.75 4.45
C LYS A 52 -16.08 -3.65 5.65
N GLY A 53 -15.73 -3.17 6.83
CA GLY A 53 -15.90 -3.90 8.07
C GLY A 53 -16.57 -3.03 9.14
N ARG A 54 -17.54 -3.59 9.86
CA ARG A 54 -18.25 -2.91 10.93
C ARG A 54 -18.33 -3.78 12.17
N ASN A 55 -18.05 -3.20 13.30
CA ASN A 55 -18.31 -3.77 14.62
C ASN A 55 -19.79 -3.52 14.95
N THR A 56 -20.59 -4.58 15.02
CA THR A 56 -22.03 -4.47 15.23
C THR A 56 -22.42 -4.23 16.68
N ASP A 57 -21.57 -4.61 17.63
CA ASP A 57 -21.82 -4.42 19.07
C ASP A 57 -21.53 -2.99 19.50
N ALA A 58 -20.49 -2.38 18.95
CA ALA A 58 -20.05 -1.01 19.27
C ALA A 58 -20.54 0.04 18.25
N ASP A 59 -21.16 -0.38 17.15
CA ASP A 59 -21.61 0.46 16.05
C ASP A 59 -20.50 1.37 15.47
N THR A 60 -19.29 0.80 15.31
CA THR A 60 -18.09 1.51 14.83
C THR A 60 -17.49 0.77 13.64
N ASP A 61 -16.70 1.51 12.84
CA ASP A 61 -15.92 0.88 11.77
C ASP A 61 -14.80 0.01 12.34
N LEU A 62 -14.43 -1.04 11.61
CA LEU A 62 -13.31 -1.88 12.01
C LEU A 62 -11.99 -1.18 11.76
N TYR A 63 -11.07 -1.42 12.69
CA TYR A 63 -9.70 -0.91 12.59
C TYR A 63 -8.92 -1.57 11.44
N ASN A 64 -8.09 -0.78 10.77
CA ASN A 64 -7.12 -1.25 9.78
C ASN A 64 -7.76 -1.86 8.51
N MET A 65 -8.87 -1.28 8.08
CA MET A 65 -9.50 -1.64 6.81
C MET A 65 -8.87 -0.84 5.67
N MET A 66 -8.51 -1.52 4.57
CA MET A 66 -7.99 -0.87 3.37
C MET A 66 -9.14 -0.21 2.60
N PRO A 67 -9.04 1.06 2.20
CA PRO A 67 -10.04 1.70 1.35
C PRO A 67 -10.07 1.09 -0.06
N PRO A 68 -11.11 1.38 -0.87
CA PRO A 68 -11.18 0.92 -2.25
C PRO A 68 -9.90 1.24 -3.01
N ASN A 69 -9.40 0.28 -3.78
CA ASN A 69 -8.19 0.50 -4.55
C ASN A 69 -8.22 -0.22 -5.89
N LEU A 70 -7.51 0.35 -6.85
CA LEU A 70 -7.40 -0.15 -8.20
C LEU A 70 -5.93 -0.14 -8.63
N THR A 71 -5.43 -1.29 -9.07
CA THR A 71 -4.14 -1.41 -9.73
C THR A 71 -4.36 -1.69 -11.21
N LEU A 72 -3.75 -0.88 -12.08
CA LEU A 72 -3.66 -1.12 -13.51
C LEU A 72 -2.19 -1.27 -13.87
N ALA A 73 -1.82 -2.32 -14.59
CA ALA A 73 -0.46 -2.53 -15.03
C ALA A 73 -0.39 -2.97 -16.49
N ILE A 74 0.50 -2.34 -17.25
CA ILE A 74 0.84 -2.75 -18.61
C ILE A 74 2.14 -3.53 -18.55
N ASN A 75 2.08 -4.78 -18.97
CA ASN A 75 3.24 -5.65 -19.13
C ASN A 75 3.62 -5.72 -20.60
N GLN A 76 4.88 -5.41 -20.91
CA GLN A 76 5.48 -5.58 -22.23
C GLN A 76 6.58 -6.64 -22.16
N ASN A 77 6.54 -7.61 -23.06
CA ASN A 77 7.59 -8.61 -23.21
C ASN A 77 8.11 -8.60 -24.65
N VAL A 78 9.41 -8.30 -24.82
CA VAL A 78 10.06 -8.25 -26.13
C VAL A 78 11.46 -8.87 -26.05
N GLY A 79 11.66 -10.01 -26.74
CA GLY A 79 12.91 -10.74 -26.66
C GLY A 79 13.28 -11.12 -25.22
N SER A 80 14.41 -10.61 -24.74
CA SER A 80 14.89 -10.80 -23.36
C SER A 80 14.47 -9.71 -22.39
N TRP A 81 13.71 -8.71 -22.84
CA TRP A 81 13.18 -7.62 -22.01
C TRP A 81 11.78 -7.93 -21.51
N SER A 82 11.55 -7.62 -20.25
CA SER A 82 10.23 -7.55 -19.64
C SER A 82 10.08 -6.22 -18.91
N ASN A 83 9.08 -5.46 -19.29
CA ASN A 83 8.78 -4.15 -18.72
C ASN A 83 7.39 -4.16 -18.11
N ASN A 84 7.23 -3.55 -16.94
CA ASN A 84 5.97 -3.36 -16.26
C ASN A 84 5.84 -1.88 -15.88
N LEU A 85 4.76 -1.24 -16.32
CA LEU A 85 4.35 0.07 -15.85
C LEU A 85 3.04 -0.09 -15.11
N SER A 86 3.02 0.22 -13.83
CA SER A 86 1.82 0.12 -12.99
C SER A 86 1.37 1.49 -12.48
N MET A 87 0.05 1.63 -12.39
CA MET A 87 -0.64 2.73 -11.72
C MET A 87 -1.45 2.14 -10.57
N ILE A 88 -1.25 2.67 -9.37
CA ILE A 88 -1.96 2.27 -8.16
C ILE A 88 -2.79 3.48 -7.71
N LEU A 89 -4.11 3.29 -7.71
CA LEU A 89 -5.09 4.25 -7.24
C LEU A 89 -5.64 3.75 -5.92
N VAL A 90 -5.63 4.59 -4.91
CA VAL A 90 -6.18 4.29 -3.58
C VAL A 90 -7.11 5.44 -3.22
N ASP A 91 -8.32 5.10 -2.82
CA ASP A 91 -9.32 6.07 -2.39
C ASP A 91 -8.98 6.65 -1.02
N GLU A 92 -9.66 7.71 -0.63
CA GLU A 92 -9.54 8.23 0.72
C GLU A 92 -10.01 7.19 1.74
N LYS A 93 -9.36 7.19 2.91
CA LYS A 93 -9.79 6.41 4.06
C LYS A 93 -10.48 7.32 5.04
N ASP A 94 -11.78 7.30 5.05
CA ASP A 94 -12.68 8.03 5.95
C ASP A 94 -13.37 7.11 6.98
N ASP A 95 -13.56 5.84 6.65
CA ASP A 95 -14.04 4.81 7.57
C ASP A 95 -12.93 4.43 8.57
N VAL A 96 -12.84 5.12 9.71
CA VAL A 96 -11.77 4.94 10.69
C VAL A 96 -12.30 4.57 12.07
N ASN A 97 -11.54 3.77 12.81
CA ASN A 97 -11.87 3.42 14.18
C ASN A 97 -11.37 4.46 15.17
N SER A 98 -12.24 5.38 15.60
CA SER A 98 -11.91 6.45 16.53
C SER A 98 -11.44 5.94 17.92
N THR A 99 -11.95 4.81 18.39
CA THR A 99 -11.54 4.18 19.66
C THR A 99 -10.06 3.79 19.63
N ARG A 100 -9.54 3.43 18.45
CA ARG A 100 -8.13 3.11 18.24
C ARG A 100 -7.30 4.30 17.77
N GLN A 101 -7.88 5.49 17.71
CA GLN A 101 -7.21 6.70 17.22
C GLN A 101 -6.69 6.54 15.79
N GLU A 102 -7.38 5.77 14.98
CA GLU A 102 -7.04 5.60 13.58
C GLU A 102 -7.20 6.91 12.82
N ARG A 103 -6.32 7.16 11.86
CA ARG A 103 -6.29 8.40 11.08
C ARG A 103 -6.91 8.21 9.71
N GLU A 104 -7.67 9.22 9.31
CA GLU A 104 -8.08 9.38 7.93
C GLU A 104 -6.86 9.64 7.05
N THR A 105 -6.85 9.12 5.83
CA THR A 105 -5.82 9.39 4.83
C THR A 105 -6.46 9.84 3.54
N ALA A 106 -5.86 10.85 2.90
CA ALA A 106 -6.29 11.27 1.58
C ALA A 106 -6.00 10.19 0.54
N GLY A 107 -6.86 10.06 -0.45
CA GLY A 107 -6.63 9.22 -1.61
C GLY A 107 -5.41 9.66 -2.41
N PHE A 108 -4.80 8.72 -3.15
CA PHE A 108 -3.63 8.98 -3.97
C PHE A 108 -3.56 8.11 -5.21
N ALA A 109 -2.75 8.56 -6.14
CA ALA A 109 -2.29 7.78 -7.28
C ALA A 109 -0.77 7.76 -7.31
N LYS A 110 -0.17 6.58 -7.48
CA LYS A 110 1.26 6.43 -7.72
C LYS A 110 1.54 5.58 -8.94
N PHE A 111 2.69 5.80 -9.55
CA PHE A 111 3.15 5.04 -10.70
C PHE A 111 4.50 4.42 -10.39
N ASP A 112 4.62 3.15 -10.74
CA ASP A 112 5.86 2.39 -10.57
C ASP A 112 6.26 1.80 -11.93
N PHE A 113 7.56 1.69 -12.18
CA PHE A 113 8.10 1.09 -13.39
C PHE A 113 9.19 0.08 -13.04
N VAL A 114 9.05 -1.11 -13.57
CA VAL A 114 10.03 -2.19 -13.44
C VAL A 114 10.47 -2.63 -14.83
N SER A 115 11.77 -2.72 -15.05
CA SER A 115 12.35 -3.27 -16.28
C SER A 115 13.34 -4.36 -15.95
N SER A 116 13.23 -5.50 -16.58
CA SER A 116 14.16 -6.61 -16.43
C SER A 116 14.72 -7.06 -17.77
N TYR A 117 16.01 -7.43 -17.75
CA TYR A 117 16.70 -7.97 -18.91
C TYR A 117 17.38 -9.29 -18.56
N GLN A 118 17.08 -10.32 -19.33
CA GLN A 118 17.68 -11.64 -19.18
C GLN A 118 18.79 -11.84 -20.21
N TRP A 119 20.03 -12.00 -19.73
CA TRP A 119 21.17 -12.33 -20.57
C TRP A 119 21.79 -13.64 -20.13
N ARG A 120 21.48 -14.72 -20.86
CA ARG A 120 21.91 -16.08 -20.51
C ARG A 120 21.51 -16.42 -19.05
N SER A 121 22.51 -16.64 -18.19
CA SER A 121 22.33 -16.95 -16.76
C SER A 121 22.24 -15.71 -15.86
N VAL A 122 22.31 -14.49 -16.43
CA VAL A 122 22.27 -13.23 -15.69
C VAL A 122 20.92 -12.54 -15.92
N SER A 123 20.26 -12.13 -14.85
CA SER A 123 19.09 -11.25 -14.88
C SER A 123 19.41 -9.94 -14.17
N ILE A 124 19.12 -8.83 -14.84
CA ILE A 124 19.27 -7.47 -14.30
C ILE A 124 17.86 -6.90 -14.20
N ILE A 125 17.51 -6.35 -13.03
CA ILE A 125 16.22 -5.73 -12.75
C ILE A 125 16.50 -4.31 -12.28
N GLY A 126 15.87 -3.35 -12.94
CA GLY A 126 15.81 -1.95 -12.52
C GLY A 126 14.38 -1.57 -12.19
N GLU A 127 14.19 -0.85 -11.10
CA GLU A 127 12.87 -0.42 -10.63
C GLU A 127 12.91 1.04 -10.23
N VAL A 128 11.86 1.75 -10.59
CA VAL A 128 11.56 3.11 -10.11
C VAL A 128 10.19 3.07 -9.47
N GLU A 129 10.14 3.21 -8.16
CA GLU A 129 8.89 3.33 -7.43
C GLU A 129 8.50 4.80 -7.28
N ASN A 130 7.20 5.06 -7.28
CA ASN A 130 6.64 6.40 -7.12
C ASN A 130 7.30 7.43 -8.06
N ILE A 131 7.22 7.16 -9.37
CA ILE A 131 7.91 7.93 -10.45
C ILE A 131 7.72 9.44 -10.30
N PHE A 132 6.53 9.88 -9.90
CA PHE A 132 6.19 11.31 -9.79
C PHE A 132 6.45 11.91 -8.41
N ASP A 133 7.13 11.16 -7.52
CA ASP A 133 7.46 11.60 -6.15
C ASP A 133 6.23 12.10 -5.37
N LYS A 134 5.10 11.39 -5.51
CA LYS A 134 3.86 11.71 -4.81
C LYS A 134 4.05 11.54 -3.31
N SER A 135 3.82 12.60 -2.54
CA SER A 135 3.73 12.49 -1.09
C SER A 135 2.35 11.94 -0.70
N TYR A 136 2.30 10.83 0.01
CA TYR A 136 1.08 10.20 0.48
C TYR A 136 1.32 9.47 1.79
N ALA A 137 0.25 9.27 2.57
CA ALA A 137 0.26 8.38 3.71
C ALA A 137 -0.41 7.06 3.32
N ASP A 138 0.21 5.95 3.72
CA ASP A 138 -0.38 4.63 3.52
C ASP A 138 -1.61 4.50 4.43
N PRO A 139 -2.78 4.11 3.90
CA PRO A 139 -4.00 3.91 4.70
C PRO A 139 -3.85 2.90 5.84
N LEU A 140 -2.91 1.97 5.72
CA LEU A 140 -2.57 0.99 6.76
C LEU A 140 -1.27 1.32 7.49
N GLY A 141 -0.65 2.48 7.21
CA GLY A 141 0.68 2.84 7.67
C GLY A 141 0.77 3.25 9.14
N GLY A 142 -0.24 3.88 9.66
CA GLY A 142 -0.26 4.32 11.06
C GLY A 142 0.35 5.70 11.32
N GLU A 143 0.51 6.00 12.61
CA GLU A 143 0.98 7.28 13.13
C GLU A 143 2.14 7.11 14.12
N TYR A 144 2.87 8.18 14.34
CA TYR A 144 3.92 8.22 15.35
C TYR A 144 3.30 8.32 16.76
N LEU A 145 3.54 7.31 17.57
CA LEU A 145 3.01 7.21 18.95
C LEU A 145 4.01 7.64 20.02
N GLY A 146 5.14 8.20 19.67
CA GLY A 146 6.19 8.64 20.57
C GLY A 146 5.87 9.95 21.31
N GLN A 147 6.49 10.17 22.46
CA GLN A 147 6.47 11.43 23.18
C GLN A 147 7.79 12.18 22.96
N GLY A 148 7.82 13.09 21.98
CA GLY A 148 8.96 13.95 21.77
C GLY A 148 10.10 13.34 20.92
N ALA A 149 11.31 13.88 21.07
CA ALA A 149 12.47 13.47 20.29
C ALA A 149 12.91 12.03 20.61
N THR A 150 13.14 11.23 19.58
CA THR A 150 13.83 9.96 19.76
C THR A 150 15.29 10.23 20.11
N MET A 151 15.83 9.56 21.12
CA MET A 151 17.23 9.72 21.53
C MET A 151 18.24 9.37 20.42
N SER A 152 17.83 8.60 19.41
CA SER A 152 18.70 8.14 18.33
C SER A 152 18.74 9.06 17.10
N THR A 153 17.68 9.84 16.84
CA THR A 153 17.59 10.63 15.61
C THR A 153 17.50 12.14 15.82
N GLY A 154 17.26 12.60 17.05
CA GLY A 154 17.04 14.01 17.35
C GLY A 154 15.78 14.64 16.72
N ILE A 155 14.96 13.83 16.06
CA ILE A 155 13.76 14.31 15.37
C ILE A 155 12.64 14.38 16.40
N ASN A 156 12.17 15.60 16.67
CA ASN A 156 11.01 15.84 17.50
C ASN A 156 9.74 15.76 16.64
N ARG A 157 8.99 14.69 16.80
CA ARG A 157 7.67 14.54 16.16
C ARG A 157 6.58 14.46 17.20
N ALA A 158 5.51 15.21 16.98
CA ALA A 158 4.35 15.18 17.85
C ALA A 158 3.67 13.81 17.78
N ASN A 159 3.11 13.37 18.92
CA ASN A 159 2.24 12.19 18.98
C ASN A 159 1.06 12.38 18.02
N GLY A 160 0.71 11.35 17.24
CA GLY A 160 -0.32 11.42 16.22
C GLY A 160 0.15 12.00 14.88
N THR A 161 1.45 12.25 14.70
CA THR A 161 1.97 12.63 13.38
C THR A 161 1.89 11.43 12.44
N GLN A 162 1.19 11.60 11.31
CA GLN A 162 1.04 10.58 10.29
C GLN A 162 2.39 10.21 9.67
N VAL A 163 2.62 8.92 9.47
CA VAL A 163 3.81 8.43 8.78
C VAL A 163 3.55 8.40 7.29
N TYR A 164 4.30 9.22 6.56
CA TYR A 164 4.24 9.23 5.10
C TYR A 164 5.04 8.08 4.50
N ALA A 165 4.55 7.55 3.38
CA ALA A 165 5.25 6.55 2.61
C ALA A 165 6.54 7.12 2.00
N MET A 166 7.43 6.24 1.55
CA MET A 166 8.66 6.66 0.87
C MET A 166 8.33 7.41 -0.41
N GLY A 167 9.10 8.46 -0.68
CA GLY A 167 9.10 9.16 -1.94
C GLY A 167 9.64 8.29 -3.08
N ARG A 168 9.97 8.91 -4.21
CA ARG A 168 10.57 8.20 -5.33
C ARG A 168 11.83 7.45 -4.93
N SER A 169 11.88 6.15 -5.25
CA SER A 169 13.02 5.30 -4.99
C SER A 169 13.49 4.56 -6.25
N PHE A 170 14.77 4.22 -6.27
CA PHE A 170 15.42 3.50 -7.36
C PHE A 170 16.06 2.24 -6.79
N ASN A 171 15.67 1.10 -7.33
CA ASN A 171 16.19 -0.20 -6.94
C ASN A 171 16.87 -0.89 -8.13
N VAL A 172 17.98 -1.57 -7.88
CA VAL A 172 18.65 -2.41 -8.88
C VAL A 172 18.96 -3.76 -8.24
N ALA A 173 18.59 -4.83 -8.93
CA ALA A 173 18.93 -6.19 -8.53
C ALA A 173 19.65 -6.92 -9.66
N LEU A 174 20.64 -7.74 -9.29
CA LEU A 174 21.37 -8.64 -10.17
C LEU A 174 21.22 -10.07 -9.67
N SER A 175 20.80 -10.96 -10.54
CA SER A 175 20.68 -12.39 -10.24
C SER A 175 21.50 -13.21 -11.22
N TYR A 176 22.18 -14.24 -10.71
CA TYR A 176 22.93 -15.20 -11.52
C TYR A 176 22.46 -16.62 -11.20
N SER A 177 22.13 -17.37 -12.24
CA SER A 177 21.74 -18.79 -12.14
C SER A 177 22.86 -19.65 -12.73
N PHE A 178 23.40 -20.56 -11.93
CA PHE A 178 24.49 -21.49 -12.30
C PHE A 178 23.97 -22.93 -12.38
#